data_a3e81dd159156de1f4a3417377ae6ada
#
_entry.id   a3e81dd159156de1f4a3417377ae6ada
#
_cell.length_a   1.000
_cell.length_b   1.000
_cell.length_c   1.000
_cell.angle_alpha   90.00
_cell.angle_beta   90.00
_cell.angle_gamma   90.00
#
_symmetry.space_group_name_H-M   'P 1'
#
loop_
_entity.id
_entity.type
_entity.pdbx_description
1 polymer ?
#
loop_
_entity_poly.entity_id
_entity_poly.type
_entity_poly.pdbx_seq_one_letter_code
_entity_poly.pdbx_strand_id
1 'polypeptide(L)'
;NNIADFKQSKVNTALINYDEDSPIVQDFIDYLSNFCEFKDLGDEKMKIEDALFFREVEYVLTIPYNFGEEYLKGKDVMIEKKTVPDSIYTVAVDAAINNYLNTGRSYLSAVPDVTEEQLMSFIQEDVNVKADVVIDQSGKDEKNYNFINTYFNFSSYILLSCCLLGIGMVMISFHNIDIFRRNTVAPISIKNMNA
;
A
#
# COMPACT_ATOMS: atom_id res chain seq x y z
N ASN A 1 23.39 16.23 -6.40
CA ASN A 1 22.55 15.07 -6.04
C ASN A 1 21.12 15.60 -5.83
N ASN A 2 20.33 15.59 -6.91
CA ASN A 2 18.89 15.83 -6.83
C ASN A 2 18.26 14.57 -6.21
N ILE A 3 18.04 14.62 -4.91
CA ILE A 3 17.01 13.78 -4.30
C ILE A 3 15.71 14.36 -4.83
N ALA A 4 15.06 13.66 -5.75
CA ALA A 4 13.72 14.02 -6.18
C ALA A 4 12.84 14.03 -4.93
N ASP A 5 12.39 15.22 -4.52
CA ASP A 5 11.33 15.34 -3.52
C ASP A 5 10.14 14.53 -4.04
N PHE A 6 9.92 13.39 -3.43
CA PHE A 6 8.78 12.56 -3.72
C PHE A 6 7.54 13.28 -3.18
N LYS A 7 6.98 14.16 -4.01
CA LYS A 7 5.72 14.81 -3.71
C LYS A 7 4.65 13.74 -3.83
N GLN A 8 4.17 13.26 -2.69
CA GLN A 8 3.04 12.35 -2.64
C GLN A 8 1.86 13.01 -3.35
N SER A 9 1.39 12.43 -4.45
CA SER A 9 0.20 12.92 -5.15
C SER A 9 -1.00 12.73 -4.24
N LYS A 10 -1.83 13.76 -4.10
CA LYS A 10 -3.08 13.66 -3.35
C LYS A 10 -4.01 12.66 -4.01
N VAL A 11 -4.76 11.95 -3.19
CA VAL A 11 -5.73 10.94 -3.64
C VAL A 11 -7.07 11.60 -3.94
N ASN A 12 -7.61 11.39 -5.14
CA ASN A 12 -8.96 11.86 -5.47
C ASN A 12 -9.99 11.15 -4.58
N THR A 13 -10.63 11.89 -3.70
CA THR A 13 -11.51 11.36 -2.67
C THR A 13 -12.88 12.03 -2.75
N ALA A 14 -13.95 11.25 -2.82
CA ALA A 14 -15.29 11.76 -2.62
C ALA A 14 -15.59 11.81 -1.12
N LEU A 15 -16.04 12.96 -0.63
CA LEU A 15 -16.43 13.16 0.75
C LEU A 15 -17.95 13.29 0.84
N ILE A 16 -18.56 12.45 1.68
CA ILE A 16 -19.96 12.53 2.07
C ILE A 16 -19.99 12.81 3.58
N ASN A 17 -20.30 14.03 3.93
CA ASN A 17 -20.32 14.45 5.33
C ASN A 17 -21.77 14.72 5.79
N TYR A 18 -22.24 13.94 6.75
CA TYR A 18 -23.55 14.13 7.38
C TYR A 18 -23.47 14.88 8.72
N ASP A 19 -22.27 15.29 9.15
CA ASP A 19 -22.04 16.02 10.41
C ASP A 19 -21.27 17.34 10.14
N GLU A 20 -21.89 18.20 9.32
CA GLU A 20 -21.26 19.42 8.83
C GLU A 20 -21.02 20.48 9.93
N ASP A 21 -21.82 20.47 10.98
CA ASP A 21 -21.78 21.49 12.04
C ASP A 21 -20.72 21.21 13.12
N SER A 22 -20.07 20.05 13.10
CA SER A 22 -19.11 19.64 14.12
C SER A 22 -17.70 20.23 13.86
N PRO A 23 -17.15 21.05 14.77
CA PRO A 23 -15.81 21.64 14.60
C PRO A 23 -14.71 20.59 14.47
N ILE A 24 -14.78 19.49 15.22
CA ILE A 24 -13.79 18.41 15.15
C ILE A 24 -13.83 17.66 13.82
N VAL A 25 -15.02 17.58 13.18
CA VAL A 25 -15.16 17.00 11.84
C VAL A 25 -14.53 17.91 10.79
N GLN A 26 -14.71 19.22 10.93
CA GLN A 26 -14.06 20.17 10.03
C GLN A 26 -12.53 20.12 10.16
N ASP A 27 -11.99 20.09 11.36
CA ASP A 27 -10.55 19.93 11.62
C ASP A 27 -10.00 18.62 11.02
N PHE A 28 -10.75 17.54 11.17
CA PHE A 28 -10.41 16.25 10.56
C PHE A 28 -10.35 16.32 9.02
N ILE A 29 -11.34 16.96 8.38
CA ILE A 29 -11.38 17.15 6.92
C ILE A 29 -10.22 18.02 6.47
N ASP A 30 -9.94 19.12 7.20
CA ASP A 30 -8.82 20.00 6.92
C ASP A 30 -7.48 19.26 6.99
N TYR A 31 -7.30 18.42 8.00
CA TYR A 31 -6.13 17.55 8.09
C TYR A 31 -6.02 16.61 6.89
N LEU A 32 -7.11 15.93 6.53
CA LEU A 32 -7.13 15.01 5.40
C LEU A 32 -6.88 15.71 4.05
N SER A 33 -7.14 17.01 3.94
CA SER A 33 -6.86 17.79 2.73
C SER A 33 -5.38 17.80 2.33
N ASN A 34 -4.47 17.45 3.25
CA ASN A 34 -3.06 17.27 2.96
C ASN A 34 -2.78 16.01 2.11
N PHE A 35 -3.63 14.99 2.25
CA PHE A 35 -3.49 13.68 1.61
C PHE A 35 -4.49 13.45 0.49
N CYS A 36 -5.63 14.14 0.56
CA CYS A 36 -6.77 13.98 -0.33
C CYS A 36 -7.02 15.23 -1.16
N GLU A 37 -7.51 15.03 -2.37
CA GLU A 37 -8.17 16.03 -3.18
C GLU A 37 -9.66 15.70 -3.19
N PHE A 38 -10.45 16.52 -2.46
CA PHE A 38 -11.87 16.25 -2.30
C PHE A 38 -12.66 16.66 -3.54
N LYS A 39 -13.51 15.74 -4.00
CA LYS A 39 -14.47 15.97 -5.09
C LYS A 39 -15.88 15.87 -4.54
N ASP A 40 -16.69 16.85 -4.80
CA ASP A 40 -18.11 16.84 -4.47
C ASP A 40 -18.88 16.09 -5.58
N LEU A 41 -19.34 14.89 -5.27
CA LEU A 41 -20.15 14.08 -6.17
C LEU A 41 -21.62 14.02 -5.73
N GLY A 42 -21.95 14.69 -4.60
CA GLY A 42 -23.24 14.52 -3.94
C GLY A 42 -23.44 13.12 -3.35
N ASP A 43 -24.65 12.84 -2.89
CA ASP A 43 -25.00 11.62 -2.17
C ASP A 43 -25.65 10.54 -3.08
N GLU A 44 -25.61 10.72 -4.40
CA GLU A 44 -26.20 9.77 -5.33
C GLU A 44 -25.33 8.51 -5.46
N LYS A 45 -25.80 7.40 -4.93
CA LYS A 45 -25.08 6.12 -4.92
C LYS A 45 -24.58 5.70 -6.32
N MET A 46 -25.38 5.92 -7.35
CA MET A 46 -25.02 5.56 -8.73
C MET A 46 -23.84 6.41 -9.24
N LYS A 47 -23.83 7.71 -8.97
CA LYS A 47 -22.71 8.60 -9.35
C LYS A 47 -21.41 8.23 -8.64
N ILE A 48 -21.52 7.84 -7.37
CA ILE A 48 -20.36 7.41 -6.56
C ILE A 48 -19.79 6.10 -7.11
N GLU A 49 -20.66 5.13 -7.45
CA GLU A 49 -20.23 3.85 -8.01
C GLU A 49 -19.61 4.03 -9.40
N ASP A 50 -20.18 4.89 -10.25
CA ASP A 50 -19.62 5.24 -11.55
C ASP A 50 -18.26 5.94 -11.42
N ALA A 51 -18.13 6.91 -10.51
CA ALA A 51 -16.87 7.62 -10.28
C ALA A 51 -15.75 6.70 -9.77
N LEU A 52 -16.07 5.71 -8.93
CA LEU A 52 -15.14 4.67 -8.52
C LEU A 52 -14.77 3.73 -9.69
N PHE A 53 -15.76 3.34 -10.48
CA PHE A 53 -15.55 2.45 -11.62
C PHE A 53 -14.66 3.08 -12.69
N PHE A 54 -14.91 4.34 -13.04
CA PHE A 54 -14.11 5.11 -14.00
C PHE A 54 -12.82 5.70 -13.40
N ARG A 55 -12.52 5.42 -12.11
CA ARG A 55 -11.37 5.94 -11.39
C ARG A 55 -11.27 7.47 -11.38
N GLU A 56 -12.40 8.15 -11.42
CA GLU A 56 -12.46 9.60 -11.19
C GLU A 56 -12.17 9.93 -9.74
N VAL A 57 -12.58 9.03 -8.82
CA VAL A 57 -12.17 9.00 -7.43
C VAL A 57 -11.65 7.60 -7.08
N GLU A 58 -10.67 7.54 -6.19
CA GLU A 58 -10.10 6.27 -5.73
C GLU A 58 -10.57 5.91 -4.32
N TYR A 59 -11.09 6.88 -3.60
CA TYR A 59 -11.53 6.74 -2.22
C TYR A 59 -12.87 7.48 -2.03
N VAL A 60 -13.78 6.86 -1.29
CA VAL A 60 -15.02 7.48 -0.83
C VAL A 60 -15.04 7.41 0.67
N LEU A 61 -15.19 8.54 1.32
CA LEU A 61 -15.25 8.69 2.77
C LEU A 61 -16.64 9.17 3.16
N THR A 62 -17.32 8.42 4.01
CA THR A 62 -18.65 8.79 4.53
C THR A 62 -18.57 8.99 6.03
N ILE A 63 -18.83 10.21 6.47
CA ILE A 63 -18.88 10.58 7.88
C ILE A 63 -20.36 10.54 8.33
N PRO A 64 -20.71 9.70 9.33
CA PRO A 64 -22.11 9.55 9.76
C PRO A 64 -22.59 10.74 10.59
N TYR A 65 -23.91 10.83 10.78
CA TYR A 65 -24.53 11.82 11.67
C TYR A 65 -24.01 11.70 13.11
N ASN A 66 -23.84 12.85 13.77
CA ASN A 66 -23.38 12.96 15.16
C ASN A 66 -21.98 12.32 15.40
N PHE A 67 -21.17 12.19 14.38
CA PHE A 67 -19.82 11.61 14.50
C PHE A 67 -18.98 12.35 15.54
N GLY A 68 -18.92 13.68 15.48
CA GLY A 68 -18.12 14.50 16.39
C GLY A 68 -18.57 14.34 17.85
N GLU A 69 -19.87 14.38 18.11
CA GLU A 69 -20.41 14.24 19.47
C GLU A 69 -20.11 12.85 20.06
N GLU A 70 -20.28 11.79 19.27
CA GLU A 70 -20.00 10.43 19.71
C GLU A 70 -18.49 10.19 19.91
N TYR A 71 -17.67 10.75 19.01
CA TYR A 71 -16.21 10.69 19.11
C TYR A 71 -15.70 11.39 20.39
N LEU A 72 -16.20 12.58 20.69
CA LEU A 72 -15.84 13.32 21.94
C LEU A 72 -16.25 12.59 23.20
N LYS A 73 -17.33 11.79 23.15
CA LYS A 73 -17.75 10.90 24.25
C LYS A 73 -16.88 9.64 24.38
N GLY A 74 -15.86 9.48 23.57
CA GLY A 74 -14.97 8.30 23.56
C GLY A 74 -15.64 7.03 23.05
N LYS A 75 -16.76 7.14 22.33
CA LYS A 75 -17.39 5.99 21.70
C LYS A 75 -16.60 5.52 20.48
N ASP A 76 -16.73 4.25 20.15
CA ASP A 76 -16.15 3.69 18.92
C ASP A 76 -17.02 4.05 17.71
N VAL A 77 -16.64 5.13 17.04
CA VAL A 77 -17.34 5.62 15.85
C VAL A 77 -16.73 5.01 14.62
N MET A 78 -17.56 4.48 13.74
CA MET A 78 -17.12 3.90 12.48
C MET A 78 -17.34 4.88 11.34
N ILE A 79 -16.30 5.13 10.58
CA ILE A 79 -16.34 5.85 9.30
C ILE A 79 -16.51 4.81 8.20
N GLU A 80 -17.50 4.99 7.33
CA GLU A 80 -17.66 4.13 6.17
C GLU A 80 -16.71 4.56 5.05
N LYS A 81 -16.07 3.58 4.44
CA LYS A 81 -15.18 3.80 3.31
C LYS A 81 -15.49 2.86 2.15
N LYS A 82 -15.35 3.35 0.93
CA LYS A 82 -15.29 2.54 -0.28
C LYS A 82 -14.04 2.91 -1.07
N THR A 83 -13.33 1.93 -1.55
CA THR A 83 -12.05 2.13 -2.24
C THR A 83 -12.00 1.31 -3.52
N VAL A 84 -11.20 1.77 -4.47
CA VAL A 84 -10.86 0.95 -5.64
C VAL A 84 -9.92 -0.16 -5.18
N PRO A 85 -10.18 -1.44 -5.53
CA PRO A 85 -9.30 -2.54 -5.20
C PRO A 85 -7.87 -2.31 -5.71
N ASP A 86 -6.88 -2.74 -4.94
CA ASP A 86 -5.45 -2.72 -5.27
C ASP A 86 -4.83 -1.32 -5.48
N SER A 87 -5.45 -0.25 -4.99
CA SER A 87 -4.84 1.06 -5.01
C SER A 87 -3.87 1.25 -3.82
N ILE A 88 -2.59 1.44 -4.13
CA ILE A 88 -1.55 1.71 -3.11
C ILE A 88 -1.80 3.07 -2.43
N TYR A 89 -2.41 4.00 -3.13
CA TYR A 89 -2.67 5.36 -2.64
C TYR A 89 -3.68 5.39 -1.49
N THR A 90 -4.64 4.46 -1.47
CA THR A 90 -5.64 4.37 -0.41
C THR A 90 -5.05 4.04 0.96
N VAL A 91 -3.91 3.35 1.00
CA VAL A 91 -3.21 3.00 2.25
C VAL A 91 -2.74 4.25 2.99
N ALA A 92 -2.28 5.27 2.26
CA ALA A 92 -1.84 6.52 2.87
C ALA A 92 -3.00 7.29 3.50
N VAL A 93 -4.17 7.29 2.85
CA VAL A 93 -5.40 7.89 3.38
C VAL A 93 -5.87 7.14 4.62
N ASP A 94 -5.90 5.80 4.58
CA ASP A 94 -6.25 4.98 5.73
C ASP A 94 -5.32 5.23 6.92
N ALA A 95 -4.02 5.35 6.66
CA ALA A 95 -3.05 5.66 7.70
C ALA A 95 -3.28 7.05 8.31
N ALA A 96 -3.59 8.05 7.49
CA ALA A 96 -3.90 9.40 7.95
C ALA A 96 -5.17 9.42 8.81
N ILE A 97 -6.26 8.78 8.36
CA ILE A 97 -7.50 8.64 9.11
C ILE A 97 -7.24 8.00 10.48
N ASN A 98 -6.56 6.86 10.48
CA ASN A 98 -6.25 6.13 11.72
C ASN A 98 -5.35 6.94 12.64
N ASN A 99 -4.37 7.66 12.10
CA ASN A 99 -3.48 8.50 12.89
C ASN A 99 -4.25 9.60 13.62
N TYR A 100 -5.09 10.36 12.92
CA TYR A 100 -5.91 11.40 13.51
C TYR A 100 -6.83 10.86 14.60
N LEU A 101 -7.61 9.83 14.29
CA LEU A 101 -8.59 9.26 15.22
C LEU A 101 -7.95 8.61 16.45
N ASN A 102 -6.85 7.89 16.27
CA ASN A 102 -6.17 7.23 17.39
C ASN A 102 -5.45 8.25 18.28
N THR A 103 -4.86 9.30 17.70
CA THR A 103 -4.26 10.39 18.49
C THR A 103 -5.31 11.06 19.35
N GLY A 104 -6.46 11.43 18.78
CA GLY A 104 -7.53 12.03 19.57
C GLY A 104 -8.10 11.11 20.65
N ARG A 105 -8.30 9.81 20.34
CA ARG A 105 -8.72 8.81 21.35
C ARG A 105 -7.72 8.68 22.50
N SER A 106 -6.43 8.76 22.19
CA SER A 106 -5.38 8.71 23.21
C SER A 106 -5.49 9.89 24.17
N TYR A 107 -5.72 11.09 23.65
CA TYR A 107 -5.92 12.29 24.48
C TYR A 107 -7.23 12.24 25.27
N LEU A 108 -8.35 11.82 24.66
CA LEU A 108 -9.63 11.64 25.37
C LEU A 108 -9.53 10.64 26.52
N SER A 109 -8.67 9.63 26.39
CA SER A 109 -8.48 8.65 27.49
C SER A 109 -7.47 9.10 28.54
N ALA A 110 -6.49 9.94 28.16
CA ALA A 110 -5.40 10.36 29.06
C ALA A 110 -5.72 11.65 29.83
N VAL A 111 -6.50 12.55 29.26
CA VAL A 111 -6.81 13.88 29.84
C VAL A 111 -8.28 13.94 30.20
N PRO A 112 -8.63 13.91 31.50
CA PRO A 112 -10.01 14.10 31.94
C PRO A 112 -10.51 15.51 31.61
N ASP A 113 -11.75 15.63 31.18
CA ASP A 113 -12.45 16.89 30.90
C ASP A 113 -11.75 17.79 29.84
N VAL A 114 -11.09 17.18 28.83
CA VAL A 114 -10.52 17.93 27.72
C VAL A 114 -11.63 18.60 26.91
N THR A 115 -11.49 19.90 26.62
CA THR A 115 -12.42 20.60 25.74
C THR A 115 -12.15 20.28 24.29
N GLU A 116 -13.17 20.41 23.43
CA GLU A 116 -13.03 20.16 21.98
C GLU A 116 -11.89 20.98 21.35
N GLU A 117 -11.78 22.27 21.70
CA GLU A 117 -10.72 23.14 21.19
C GLU A 117 -9.32 22.69 21.63
N GLN A 118 -9.18 22.25 22.89
CA GLN A 118 -7.91 21.71 23.39
C GLN A 118 -7.56 20.40 22.69
N LEU A 119 -8.55 19.53 22.49
CA LEU A 119 -8.35 18.27 21.79
C LEU A 119 -7.84 18.50 20.38
N MET A 120 -8.49 19.39 19.61
CA MET A 120 -8.05 19.75 18.26
C MET A 120 -6.62 20.30 18.25
N SER A 121 -6.27 21.17 19.22
CA SER A 121 -4.90 21.72 19.31
C SER A 121 -3.85 20.63 19.58
N PHE A 122 -4.14 19.68 20.46
CA PHE A 122 -3.24 18.55 20.76
C PHE A 122 -3.08 17.63 19.57
N ILE A 123 -4.19 17.31 18.87
CA ILE A 123 -4.13 16.49 17.67
C ILE A 123 -3.28 17.17 16.61
N GLN A 124 -3.52 18.46 16.35
CA GLN A 124 -2.77 19.22 15.34
C GLN A 124 -1.28 19.31 15.66
N GLU A 125 -0.93 19.48 16.93
CA GLU A 125 0.46 19.51 17.37
C GLU A 125 1.15 18.17 17.09
N ASP A 126 0.55 17.05 17.47
CA ASP A 126 1.17 15.72 17.31
C ASP A 126 1.16 15.22 15.86
N VAL A 127 0.07 15.48 15.15
CA VAL A 127 -0.08 15.01 13.76
C VAL A 127 0.77 15.82 12.78
N ASN A 128 1.03 17.10 13.09
CA ASN A 128 1.93 17.97 12.31
C ASN A 128 3.40 17.81 12.72
N VAL A 129 3.70 17.15 13.82
CA VAL A 129 5.07 16.73 14.10
C VAL A 129 5.49 15.82 12.97
N LYS A 130 6.18 16.37 11.99
CA LYS A 130 6.99 15.56 11.07
C LYS A 130 7.94 14.81 11.98
N ALA A 131 7.65 13.53 12.20
CA ALA A 131 8.62 12.65 12.80
C ALA A 131 9.87 12.83 11.93
N ASP A 132 10.87 13.49 12.50
CA ASP A 132 12.20 13.50 11.89
C ASP A 132 12.66 12.06 12.04
N VAL A 133 12.24 11.23 11.07
CA VAL A 133 12.67 9.85 11.00
C VAL A 133 14.13 9.97 10.65
N VAL A 134 14.95 10.15 11.69
CA VAL A 134 16.36 9.88 11.61
C VAL A 134 16.43 8.39 11.30
N ILE A 135 16.40 8.07 10.02
CA ILE A 135 16.75 6.74 9.55
C ILE A 135 18.18 6.60 10.00
N ASP A 136 18.37 5.95 11.13
CA ASP A 136 19.67 5.55 11.59
C ASP A 136 20.31 4.79 10.42
N GLN A 137 21.29 5.43 9.77
CA GLN A 137 21.94 4.88 8.58
C GLN A 137 22.81 3.65 8.92
N SER A 138 22.80 3.20 10.18
CA SER A 138 23.27 1.87 10.53
C SER A 138 22.45 0.77 9.84
N GLY A 139 21.22 1.08 9.38
CA GLY A 139 20.43 0.24 8.48
C GLY A 139 20.82 0.30 6.99
N LYS A 140 22.00 0.85 6.65
CA LYS A 140 22.55 0.72 5.27
C LYS A 140 22.64 -0.74 4.84
N ASP A 141 22.73 -1.63 5.79
CA ASP A 141 22.80 -3.06 5.53
C ASP A 141 21.45 -3.66 5.12
N GLU A 142 20.30 -3.22 5.66
CA GLU A 142 19.00 -3.80 5.29
C GLU A 142 18.58 -3.52 3.84
N LYS A 143 18.80 -2.31 3.34
CA LYS A 143 18.54 -2.02 1.91
C LYS A 143 19.47 -2.81 1.00
N ASN A 144 20.71 -2.99 1.41
CA ASN A 144 21.67 -3.83 0.71
C ASN A 144 21.26 -5.31 0.77
N TYR A 145 20.81 -5.80 1.91
CA TYR A 145 20.33 -7.19 2.06
C TYR A 145 19.09 -7.46 1.20
N ASN A 146 18.12 -6.57 1.13
CA ASN A 146 16.95 -6.73 0.28
C ASN A 146 17.31 -6.71 -1.21
N PHE A 147 18.21 -5.82 -1.63
CA PHE A 147 18.70 -5.80 -3.01
C PHE A 147 19.51 -7.07 -3.33
N ILE A 148 20.41 -7.45 -2.45
CA ILE A 148 21.22 -8.66 -2.58
C ILE A 148 20.33 -9.89 -2.64
N ASN A 149 19.34 -10.02 -1.75
CA ASN A 149 18.41 -11.15 -1.72
C ASN A 149 17.57 -11.24 -3.01
N THR A 150 17.05 -10.12 -3.47
CA THR A 150 16.31 -10.04 -4.75
C THR A 150 17.20 -10.42 -5.93
N TYR A 151 18.45 -9.92 -5.96
CA TYR A 151 19.41 -10.23 -7.01
C TYR A 151 19.77 -11.72 -7.05
N PHE A 152 20.04 -12.33 -5.89
CA PHE A 152 20.37 -13.75 -5.82
C PHE A 152 19.19 -14.65 -6.17
N ASN A 153 17.97 -14.30 -5.74
CA ASN A 153 16.77 -15.04 -6.11
C ASN A 153 16.52 -15.00 -7.62
N PHE A 154 16.67 -13.83 -8.24
CA PHE A 154 16.51 -13.68 -9.69
C PHE A 154 17.63 -14.38 -10.47
N SER A 155 18.87 -14.27 -9.99
CA SER A 155 20.02 -14.96 -10.56
C SER A 155 19.89 -16.48 -10.52
N SER A 156 19.39 -17.02 -9.41
CA SER A 156 19.12 -18.46 -9.27
C SER A 156 18.08 -18.95 -10.27
N TYR A 157 17.02 -18.18 -10.50
CA TYR A 157 16.00 -18.47 -11.48
C TYR A 157 16.56 -18.50 -12.92
N ILE A 158 17.40 -17.52 -13.27
CA ILE A 158 18.06 -17.47 -14.58
C ILE A 158 18.98 -18.67 -14.76
N LEU A 159 19.80 -18.99 -13.78
CA LEU A 159 20.71 -20.15 -13.82
C LEU A 159 19.94 -21.45 -14.02
N LEU A 160 18.87 -21.66 -13.26
CA LEU A 160 18.02 -22.85 -13.39
C LEU A 160 17.41 -22.95 -14.79
N SER A 161 16.91 -21.83 -15.32
CA SER A 161 16.32 -21.78 -16.67
C SER A 161 17.36 -22.09 -17.74
N CYS A 162 18.57 -21.56 -17.63
CA CYS A 162 19.66 -21.86 -18.57
C CYS A 162 20.06 -23.35 -18.53
N CYS A 163 20.14 -23.93 -17.32
CA CYS A 163 20.44 -25.37 -17.15
C CYS A 163 19.34 -26.23 -17.77
N LEU A 164 18.07 -25.93 -17.53
CA LEU A 164 16.94 -26.69 -18.10
C LEU A 164 16.90 -26.60 -19.63
N LEU A 165 17.14 -25.41 -20.19
CA LEU A 165 17.22 -25.22 -21.64
C LEU A 165 18.40 -25.97 -22.24
N GLY A 166 19.59 -25.89 -21.59
CA GLY A 166 20.78 -26.60 -22.04
C GLY A 166 20.59 -28.12 -22.06
N ILE A 167 20.09 -28.68 -20.93
CA ILE A 167 19.77 -30.11 -20.83
C ILE A 167 18.71 -30.50 -21.85
N GLY A 168 17.66 -29.68 -22.00
CA GLY A 168 16.59 -29.94 -22.99
C GLY A 168 17.10 -30.02 -24.40
N MET A 169 17.97 -29.09 -24.83
CA MET A 169 18.58 -29.12 -26.18
C MET A 169 19.44 -30.36 -26.40
N VAL A 170 20.23 -30.74 -25.40
CA VAL A 170 21.04 -31.95 -25.46
C VAL A 170 20.14 -33.19 -25.58
N MET A 171 19.11 -33.31 -24.75
CA MET A 171 18.18 -34.43 -24.79
C MET A 171 17.41 -34.54 -26.13
N ILE A 172 16.96 -33.41 -26.67
CA ILE A 172 16.33 -33.38 -27.98
C ILE A 172 17.31 -33.85 -29.09
N SER A 173 18.57 -33.41 -29.00
CA SER A 173 19.59 -33.87 -29.98
C SER A 173 19.85 -35.37 -29.86
N PHE A 174 19.93 -35.93 -28.66
CA PHE A 174 20.10 -37.39 -28.48
C PHE A 174 18.86 -38.20 -28.84
N HIS A 175 17.66 -37.61 -28.81
CA HIS A 175 16.40 -38.26 -29.21
C HIS A 175 16.17 -38.27 -30.73
N ASN A 176 17.07 -37.60 -31.48
CA ASN A 176 17.01 -37.64 -32.94
C ASN A 176 17.26 -39.09 -33.40
N ILE A 177 16.32 -39.65 -34.21
CA ILE A 177 16.32 -41.07 -34.63
C ILE A 177 17.60 -41.47 -35.34
N ASP A 178 18.21 -40.55 -36.09
CA ASP A 178 19.45 -40.82 -36.86
C ASP A 178 20.68 -40.91 -35.92
N ILE A 179 20.71 -40.11 -34.87
CA ILE A 179 21.74 -40.19 -33.85
C ILE A 179 21.57 -41.46 -33.01
N PHE A 180 20.34 -41.80 -32.66
CA PHE A 180 20.03 -43.02 -31.94
C PHE A 180 20.45 -44.27 -32.71
N ARG A 181 20.12 -44.36 -34.02
CA ARG A 181 20.53 -45.45 -34.90
C ARG A 181 22.06 -45.55 -35.01
N ARG A 182 22.75 -44.43 -35.13
CA ARG A 182 24.22 -44.40 -35.19
C ARG A 182 24.87 -44.86 -33.90
N ASN A 183 24.28 -44.51 -32.77
CA ASN A 183 24.79 -44.88 -31.44
C ASN A 183 24.55 -46.39 -31.15
N THR A 184 23.42 -46.94 -31.63
CA THR A 184 23.13 -48.37 -31.43
C THR A 184 24.04 -49.31 -32.26
N VAL A 185 24.60 -48.84 -33.38
CA VAL A 185 25.53 -49.60 -34.21
C VAL A 185 27.00 -49.36 -33.82
N ALA A 186 27.27 -48.39 -32.94
CA ALA A 186 28.61 -48.10 -32.45
C ALA A 186 29.11 -49.25 -31.51
N PRO A 187 30.40 -49.64 -31.62
CA PRO A 187 30.95 -50.73 -30.79
C PRO A 187 31.21 -50.28 -29.33
N ILE A 188 30.40 -49.41 -28.79
CA ILE A 188 30.50 -48.86 -27.43
C ILE A 188 29.41 -49.52 -26.57
N SER A 189 29.80 -50.05 -25.42
CA SER A 189 28.87 -50.67 -24.48
C SER A 189 27.84 -49.64 -24.01
N ILE A 190 26.53 -49.99 -24.09
CA ILE A 190 25.41 -49.16 -23.62
C ILE A 190 25.57 -48.69 -22.15
N LYS A 191 26.29 -49.46 -21.31
CA LYS A 191 26.63 -49.06 -19.94
C LYS A 191 27.51 -47.82 -19.85
N ASN A 192 28.37 -47.60 -20.81
CA ASN A 192 29.29 -46.44 -20.83
C ASN A 192 28.66 -45.21 -21.52
N MET A 193 27.48 -45.34 -22.11
CA MET A 193 26.74 -44.24 -22.73
C MET A 193 25.83 -43.49 -21.76
N ASN A 194 25.48 -44.11 -20.62
CA ASN A 194 24.58 -43.58 -19.62
C ASN A 194 25.31 -43.14 -18.33
N ALA A 195 26.65 -43.12 -18.31
CA ALA A 195 27.48 -42.58 -17.25
C ALA A 195 27.90 -41.15 -17.59
#